data_affb2dada350e147ee47f1fd191e5f7d
#
_entry.id   affb2dada350e147ee47f1fd191e5f7d
#
_cell.length_a   1.000
_cell.length_b   1.000
_cell.length_c   1.000
_cell.angle_alpha   90.00
_cell.angle_beta   90.00
_cell.angle_gamma   90.00
#
_symmetry.space_group_name_H-M   'P 1'
#
loop_
_entity.id
_entity.type
_entity.pdbx_description
1 polymer ?
#
loop_
_entity_poly.entity_id
_entity_poly.type
_entity_poly.pdbx_seq_one_letter_code
_entity_poly.pdbx_strand_id
1 'polypeptide(L)'
;MAIIKKFRIKSFKNVNSIIEFNNVSLSYGRRLILDNLSFKINEGQIFGMLGPNGVGKSTIFNLITGLIRPARGKIKITGKDVTEYPVYLRTKKFKVGYVPQYGGFFNDLTLHDNLKAISEIVIDNKNYRTERISYLVSKFELDNLKDIKAKFLSGGQKKKLVIALSLLSEPKVLLLDECFAALDVLTIKMLQEIIVSLQSENKITICICDHQAR
;
A
#
# COMPACT_ATOMS: atom_id res chain seq x y z
N MET A 1 -5.21 -20.11 9.98
CA MET A 1 -3.76 -19.84 10.04
C MET A 1 -3.35 -19.20 8.71
N ALA A 2 -2.93 -17.94 8.69
CA ALA A 2 -2.50 -17.27 7.46
C ALA A 2 -1.14 -17.83 7.03
N ILE A 3 -1.04 -18.30 5.78
CA ILE A 3 0.24 -18.78 5.24
C ILE A 3 1.02 -17.56 4.77
N ILE A 4 2.05 -17.19 5.51
CA ILE A 4 2.99 -16.14 5.13
C ILE A 4 4.01 -16.76 4.17
N LYS A 5 3.86 -16.53 2.86
CA LYS A 5 4.88 -16.91 1.87
C LYS A 5 5.83 -15.74 1.65
N LYS A 6 7.12 -15.96 1.96
CA LYS A 6 8.21 -15.07 1.54
C LYS A 6 8.59 -15.41 0.10
N PHE A 7 8.33 -14.50 -0.83
CA PHE A 7 8.94 -14.60 -2.15
C PHE A 7 10.42 -14.22 -2.02
N ARG A 8 11.30 -15.22 -2.20
CA ARG A 8 12.74 -15.03 -2.10
C ARG A 8 13.28 -14.56 -3.45
N ILE A 9 13.41 -13.24 -3.63
CA ILE A 9 14.28 -12.70 -4.67
C ILE A 9 15.66 -12.55 -4.04
N LYS A 10 16.68 -13.21 -4.62
CA LYS A 10 18.12 -13.32 -4.25
C LYS A 10 18.54 -12.69 -2.91
N SER A 11 19.21 -13.47 -2.06
CA SER A 11 19.71 -13.06 -0.74
C SER A 11 20.65 -11.86 -0.84
N PHE A 12 20.20 -10.70 -0.35
CA PHE A 12 21.09 -9.61 0.00
C PHE A 12 21.63 -9.86 1.41
N LYS A 13 22.96 -9.94 1.54
CA LYS A 13 23.65 -9.92 2.84
C LYS A 13 23.44 -8.52 3.44
N ASN A 14 22.99 -8.44 4.70
CA ASN A 14 22.67 -7.22 5.47
C ASN A 14 21.45 -6.43 4.96
N VAL A 15 20.26 -7.01 5.05
CA VAL A 15 19.01 -6.31 4.73
C VAL A 15 18.39 -5.78 6.03
N ASN A 16 18.28 -4.46 6.17
CA ASN A 16 17.59 -3.83 7.28
C ASN A 16 16.10 -4.13 7.20
N SER A 17 15.49 -4.47 8.34
CA SER A 17 14.03 -4.61 8.39
C SER A 17 13.38 -3.22 8.36
N ILE A 18 12.38 -3.04 7.46
CA ILE A 18 11.62 -1.80 7.39
C ILE A 18 10.37 -1.85 8.26
N ILE A 19 9.76 -3.03 8.40
CA ILE A 19 8.61 -3.26 9.29
C ILE A 19 8.91 -4.45 10.19
N GLU A 20 8.62 -4.31 11.49
CA GLU A 20 8.73 -5.39 12.47
C GLU A 20 7.46 -5.46 13.31
N PHE A 21 6.92 -6.64 13.44
CA PHE A 21 5.89 -7.01 14.43
C PHE A 21 6.56 -7.83 15.53
N ASN A 22 6.37 -7.43 16.77
CA ASN A 22 6.94 -8.10 17.93
C ASN A 22 5.82 -8.48 18.89
N ASN A 23 5.44 -9.74 18.91
CA ASN A 23 4.45 -10.35 19.81
C ASN A 23 3.09 -9.62 19.77
N VAL A 24 2.65 -9.24 18.56
CA VAL A 24 1.44 -8.46 18.36
C VAL A 24 0.20 -9.35 18.49
N SER A 25 -0.72 -8.94 19.38
CA SER A 25 -2.03 -9.59 19.56
C SER A 25 -3.15 -8.56 19.42
N LEU A 26 -4.26 -8.97 18.83
CA LEU A 26 -5.45 -8.15 18.65
C LEU A 26 -6.71 -9.00 18.72
N SER A 27 -7.73 -8.48 19.40
CA SER A 27 -9.09 -9.06 19.46
C SER A 27 -10.13 -8.00 19.13
N TYR A 28 -11.21 -8.40 18.48
CA TYR A 28 -12.43 -7.62 18.36
C TYR A 28 -13.50 -8.23 19.28
N GLY A 29 -13.78 -7.56 20.38
CA GLY A 29 -14.59 -8.10 21.44
C GLY A 29 -13.99 -9.43 21.96
N ARG A 30 -14.76 -10.52 21.86
CA ARG A 30 -14.29 -11.86 22.28
C ARG A 30 -13.55 -12.63 21.19
N ARG A 31 -13.53 -12.13 19.96
CA ARG A 31 -12.89 -12.83 18.82
C ARG A 31 -11.43 -12.46 18.73
N LEU A 32 -10.54 -13.42 18.98
CA LEU A 32 -9.10 -13.28 18.75
C LEU A 32 -8.83 -13.27 17.22
N ILE A 33 -8.16 -12.25 16.73
CA ILE A 33 -7.81 -12.07 15.30
C ILE A 33 -6.33 -12.36 15.08
N LEU A 34 -5.47 -11.79 15.92
CA LEU A 34 -4.03 -12.01 15.87
C LEU A 34 -3.57 -12.45 17.25
N ASP A 35 -2.78 -13.53 17.29
CA ASP A 35 -2.24 -14.08 18.52
C ASP A 35 -0.70 -14.14 18.44
N ASN A 36 -0.06 -13.33 19.29
CA ASN A 36 1.39 -13.32 19.46
C ASN A 36 2.19 -13.29 18.14
N LEU A 37 1.72 -12.53 17.16
CA LEU A 37 2.29 -12.49 15.81
C LEU A 37 3.60 -11.74 15.80
N SER A 38 4.66 -12.40 15.29
CA SER A 38 5.98 -11.81 15.12
C SER A 38 6.53 -12.12 13.73
N PHE A 39 6.91 -11.08 12.99
CA PHE A 39 7.57 -11.20 11.69
C PHE A 39 8.30 -9.91 11.32
N LYS A 40 9.15 -9.99 10.29
CA LYS A 40 9.86 -8.84 9.72
C LYS A 40 9.72 -8.78 8.22
N ILE A 41 9.60 -7.56 7.69
CA ILE A 41 9.64 -7.26 6.27
C ILE A 41 10.91 -6.46 6.01
N ASN A 42 11.70 -6.87 5.04
CA ASN A 42 12.96 -6.22 4.71
C ASN A 42 12.75 -5.09 3.71
N GLU A 43 13.62 -4.09 3.75
CA GLU A 43 13.61 -2.96 2.82
C GLU A 43 13.78 -3.44 1.37
N GLY A 44 13.00 -2.86 0.45
CA GLY A 44 13.03 -3.21 -0.98
C GLY A 44 12.50 -4.61 -1.31
N GLN A 45 11.75 -5.25 -0.41
CA GLN A 45 11.16 -6.57 -0.62
C GLN A 45 9.71 -6.46 -1.13
N ILE A 46 9.29 -7.40 -2.00
CA ILE A 46 7.87 -7.68 -2.22
C ILE A 46 7.47 -8.77 -1.24
N PHE A 47 6.54 -8.45 -0.35
CA PHE A 47 6.05 -9.32 0.72
C PHE A 47 4.57 -9.64 0.49
N GLY A 48 4.25 -10.92 0.29
CA GLY A 48 2.89 -11.40 0.05
C GLY A 48 2.27 -12.03 1.30
N MET A 49 1.04 -11.63 1.62
CA MET A 49 0.19 -12.28 2.61
C MET A 49 -0.98 -12.96 1.92
N LEU A 50 -1.02 -14.29 2.00
CA LEU A 50 -2.06 -15.10 1.38
C LEU A 50 -2.89 -15.81 2.45
N GLY A 51 -4.16 -15.96 2.18
CA GLY A 51 -5.09 -16.68 3.07
C GLY A 51 -6.55 -16.33 2.78
N PRO A 52 -7.51 -17.11 3.30
CA PRO A 52 -8.92 -16.85 3.12
C PRO A 52 -9.35 -15.50 3.73
N ASN A 53 -10.55 -15.04 3.35
CA ASN A 53 -11.11 -13.81 3.91
C ASN A 53 -11.35 -13.97 5.41
N GLY A 54 -11.17 -12.89 6.17
CA GLY A 54 -11.40 -12.86 7.61
C GLY A 54 -10.28 -13.42 8.49
N VAL A 55 -9.11 -13.84 7.92
CA VAL A 55 -7.96 -14.34 8.70
C VAL A 55 -7.08 -13.23 9.30
N GLY A 56 -7.40 -11.96 9.07
CA GLY A 56 -6.65 -10.84 9.64
C GLY A 56 -5.66 -10.14 8.71
N LYS A 57 -5.65 -10.41 7.39
CA LYS A 57 -4.73 -9.77 6.44
C LYS A 57 -4.88 -8.23 6.43
N SER A 58 -6.08 -7.71 6.16
CA SER A 58 -6.35 -6.27 6.19
C SER A 58 -6.18 -5.69 7.61
N THR A 59 -6.38 -6.51 8.65
CA THR A 59 -6.07 -6.12 10.04
C THR A 59 -4.59 -5.81 10.23
N ILE A 60 -3.69 -6.61 9.63
CA ILE A 60 -2.24 -6.34 9.67
C ILE A 60 -1.94 -5.01 8.95
N PHE A 61 -2.56 -4.73 7.80
CA PHE A 61 -2.39 -3.44 7.12
C PHE A 61 -2.93 -2.27 7.95
N ASN A 62 -4.09 -2.43 8.59
CA ASN A 62 -4.64 -1.43 9.51
C ASN A 62 -3.72 -1.18 10.72
N LEU A 63 -3.02 -2.19 11.20
CA LEU A 63 -2.01 -2.06 12.24
C LEU A 63 -0.76 -1.33 11.72
N ILE A 64 -0.29 -1.61 10.50
CA ILE A 64 0.87 -0.92 9.90
C ILE A 64 0.53 0.55 9.63
N THR A 65 -0.66 0.85 9.10
CA THR A 65 -1.10 2.22 8.84
C THR A 65 -1.41 3.01 10.10
N GLY A 66 -1.70 2.34 11.23
CA GLY A 66 -2.11 2.95 12.49
C GLY A 66 -3.59 3.33 12.56
N LEU A 67 -4.42 2.78 11.66
CA LEU A 67 -5.88 2.87 11.73
C LEU A 67 -6.42 2.17 12.97
N ILE A 68 -5.76 1.10 13.39
CA ILE A 68 -6.04 0.40 14.64
C ILE A 68 -4.75 0.21 15.44
N ARG A 69 -4.89 0.01 16.74
CA ARG A 69 -3.78 -0.29 17.65
C ARG A 69 -3.84 -1.74 18.11
N PRO A 70 -2.70 -2.40 18.32
CA PRO A 70 -2.68 -3.74 18.87
C PRO A 70 -3.10 -3.71 20.36
N ALA A 71 -3.68 -4.80 20.84
CA ALA A 71 -3.97 -4.97 22.26
C ALA A 71 -2.68 -5.27 23.07
N ARG A 72 -1.72 -5.95 22.43
CA ARG A 72 -0.40 -6.26 22.98
C ARG A 72 0.65 -6.27 21.88
N GLY A 73 1.93 -6.17 22.29
CA GLY A 73 3.07 -6.21 21.39
C GLY A 73 3.43 -4.84 20.84
N LYS A 74 4.40 -4.82 19.92
CA LYS A 74 4.97 -3.59 19.34
C LYS A 74 5.11 -3.69 17.84
N ILE A 75 4.90 -2.56 17.17
CA ILE A 75 5.11 -2.41 15.73
C ILE A 75 6.21 -1.38 15.53
N LYS A 76 7.25 -1.75 14.78
CA LYS A 76 8.31 -0.83 14.41
C LYS A 76 8.31 -0.59 12.92
N ILE A 77 8.59 0.65 12.51
CA ILE A 77 8.85 1.05 11.13
C ILE A 77 10.20 1.76 11.08
N THR A 78 11.10 1.29 10.22
CA THR A 78 12.49 1.80 10.15
C THR A 78 13.19 1.81 11.52
N GLY A 79 13.00 0.75 12.31
CA GLY A 79 13.59 0.56 13.63
C GLY A 79 12.90 1.34 14.76
N LYS A 80 11.99 2.30 14.48
CA LYS A 80 11.27 3.09 15.49
C LYS A 80 9.96 2.42 15.88
N ASP A 81 9.68 2.37 17.18
CA ASP A 81 8.38 1.97 17.71
C ASP A 81 7.32 2.99 17.32
N VAL A 82 6.35 2.55 16.52
CA VAL A 82 5.25 3.39 16.01
C VAL A 82 3.89 2.94 16.55
N THR A 83 3.87 2.06 17.54
CA THR A 83 2.64 1.41 18.04
C THR A 83 1.54 2.43 18.35
N GLU A 84 1.90 3.54 19.00
CA GLU A 84 0.98 4.61 19.38
C GLU A 84 0.85 5.74 18.34
N TYR A 85 1.61 5.69 17.24
CA TYR A 85 1.62 6.76 16.25
C TYR A 85 0.35 6.73 15.38
N PRO A 86 -0.34 7.86 15.23
CA PRO A 86 -1.52 7.96 14.38
C PRO A 86 -1.16 7.88 12.89
N VAL A 87 -2.17 7.62 12.05
CA VAL A 87 -2.06 7.41 10.60
C VAL A 87 -1.23 8.50 9.92
N TYR A 88 -1.54 9.78 10.19
CA TYR A 88 -0.88 10.90 9.50
C TYR A 88 0.64 10.96 9.75
N LEU A 89 1.10 10.57 10.94
CA LEU A 89 2.54 10.50 11.24
C LEU A 89 3.20 9.33 10.50
N ARG A 90 2.52 8.19 10.40
CA ARG A 90 3.05 7.03 9.67
C ARG A 90 3.13 7.31 8.18
N THR A 91 2.15 7.99 7.61
CA THR A 91 2.17 8.42 6.21
C THR A 91 3.23 9.49 5.95
N LYS A 92 3.22 10.59 6.71
CA LYS A 92 4.11 11.74 6.46
C LYS A 92 5.57 11.45 6.83
N LYS A 93 5.82 10.89 8.03
CA LYS A 93 7.18 10.70 8.58
C LYS A 93 7.81 9.38 8.17
N PHE A 94 7.03 8.30 8.15
CA PHE A 94 7.54 6.95 7.84
C PHE A 94 7.26 6.53 6.40
N LYS A 95 6.62 7.41 5.62
CA LYS A 95 6.38 7.20 4.19
C LYS A 95 5.66 5.88 3.90
N VAL A 96 4.56 5.62 4.63
CA VAL A 96 3.68 4.48 4.39
C VAL A 96 2.54 4.91 3.48
N GLY A 97 2.47 4.33 2.29
CA GLY A 97 1.35 4.45 1.35
C GLY A 97 0.39 3.27 1.48
N TYR A 98 -0.89 3.48 1.24
CA TYR A 98 -1.91 2.45 1.31
C TYR A 98 -2.89 2.54 0.15
N VAL A 99 -3.08 1.42 -0.54
CA VAL A 99 -4.06 1.22 -1.61
C VAL A 99 -5.14 0.30 -1.06
N PRO A 100 -6.34 0.81 -0.75
CA PRO A 100 -7.43 0.00 -0.22
C PRO A 100 -8.04 -0.92 -1.28
N GLN A 101 -8.76 -1.93 -0.82
CA GLN A 101 -9.52 -2.84 -1.68
C GLN A 101 -10.54 -2.07 -2.53
N TYR A 102 -11.28 -1.14 -1.91
CA TYR A 102 -12.31 -0.30 -2.54
C TYR A 102 -12.07 1.18 -2.26
N GLY A 103 -12.49 2.03 -3.20
CA GLY A 103 -12.40 3.48 -3.03
C GLY A 103 -10.98 4.03 -3.13
N GLY A 104 -10.65 5.00 -2.26
CA GLY A 104 -9.36 5.68 -2.25
C GLY A 104 -9.28 6.86 -3.21
N PHE A 105 -10.40 7.30 -3.78
CA PHE A 105 -10.53 8.46 -4.65
C PHE A 105 -11.92 9.12 -4.52
N PHE A 106 -12.04 10.35 -5.00
CA PHE A 106 -13.28 11.10 -5.03
C PHE A 106 -14.03 10.82 -6.35
N ASN A 107 -15.20 10.21 -6.25
CA ASN A 107 -15.98 9.74 -7.39
C ASN A 107 -16.38 10.84 -8.39
N ASP A 108 -16.75 12.02 -7.89
CA ASP A 108 -17.26 13.13 -8.70
C ASP A 108 -16.18 14.10 -9.19
N LEU A 109 -14.95 13.96 -8.72
CA LEU A 109 -13.80 14.67 -9.26
C LEU A 109 -13.26 13.96 -10.51
N THR A 110 -12.65 14.73 -11.40
CA THR A 110 -11.90 14.17 -12.52
C THR A 110 -10.67 13.40 -12.02
N LEU A 111 -10.06 12.58 -12.88
CA LEU A 111 -8.80 11.92 -12.58
C LEU A 111 -7.74 12.94 -12.16
N HIS A 112 -7.60 14.03 -12.93
CA HIS A 112 -6.64 15.09 -12.64
C HIS A 112 -6.93 15.81 -11.33
N ASP A 113 -8.20 16.15 -11.06
CA ASP A 113 -8.59 16.82 -9.82
C ASP A 113 -8.37 15.94 -8.58
N ASN A 114 -8.54 14.62 -8.70
CA ASN A 114 -8.18 13.67 -7.65
C ASN A 114 -6.69 13.76 -7.30
N LEU A 115 -5.82 13.70 -8.33
CA LEU A 115 -4.37 13.83 -8.13
C LEU A 115 -3.98 15.19 -7.56
N LYS A 116 -4.61 16.27 -8.06
CA LYS A 116 -4.39 17.63 -7.57
C LYS A 116 -4.77 17.76 -6.10
N ALA A 117 -5.98 17.36 -5.72
CA ALA A 117 -6.48 17.47 -4.34
C ALA A 117 -5.57 16.74 -3.34
N ILE A 118 -5.16 15.50 -3.64
CA ILE A 118 -4.27 14.74 -2.75
C ILE A 118 -2.86 15.33 -2.74
N SER A 119 -2.35 15.79 -3.90
CA SER A 119 -1.02 16.41 -3.97
C SER A 119 -0.90 17.66 -3.11
N GLU A 120 -1.97 18.45 -3.00
CA GLU A 120 -2.01 19.65 -2.15
C GLU A 120 -1.89 19.32 -0.66
N ILE A 121 -2.32 18.14 -0.25
CA ILE A 121 -2.21 17.66 1.14
C ILE A 121 -0.82 17.11 1.44
N VAL A 122 -0.19 16.41 0.46
CA VAL A 122 1.02 15.61 0.74
C VAL A 122 2.32 16.24 0.22
N ILE A 123 2.24 17.26 -0.65
CA ILE A 123 3.38 17.95 -1.26
C ILE A 123 3.27 19.45 -1.03
N ASP A 124 4.19 20.04 -0.30
CA ASP A 124 4.17 21.47 0.03
C ASP A 124 4.56 22.35 -1.19
N ASN A 125 5.53 21.93 -2.00
CA ASN A 125 6.03 22.70 -3.15
C ASN A 125 5.12 22.58 -4.38
N LYS A 126 4.57 23.73 -4.84
CA LYS A 126 3.61 23.80 -5.96
C LYS A 126 4.19 23.31 -7.30
N ASN A 127 5.42 23.68 -7.62
CA ASN A 127 6.06 23.28 -8.89
C ASN A 127 6.29 21.77 -8.90
N TYR A 128 6.79 21.22 -7.81
CA TYR A 128 6.99 19.78 -7.64
C TYR A 128 5.67 18.99 -7.72
N ARG A 129 4.55 19.54 -7.21
CA ARG A 129 3.23 18.90 -7.39
C ARG A 129 2.91 18.67 -8.87
N THR A 130 3.07 19.73 -9.70
CA THR A 130 2.76 19.67 -11.13
C THR A 130 3.63 18.65 -11.84
N GLU A 131 4.92 18.66 -11.59
CA GLU A 131 5.87 17.69 -12.14
C GLU A 131 5.52 16.26 -11.72
N ARG A 132 5.24 16.07 -10.41
CA ARG A 132 4.91 14.76 -9.86
C ARG A 132 3.61 14.20 -10.42
N ILE A 133 2.58 15.01 -10.56
CA ILE A 133 1.31 14.62 -11.19
C ILE A 133 1.56 14.21 -12.64
N SER A 134 2.25 15.03 -13.42
CA SER A 134 2.54 14.74 -14.82
C SER A 134 3.33 13.44 -14.97
N TYR A 135 4.35 13.22 -14.14
CA TYR A 135 5.11 11.99 -14.12
C TYR A 135 4.23 10.75 -13.85
N LEU A 136 3.36 10.81 -12.82
CA LEU A 136 2.50 9.68 -12.47
C LEU A 136 1.43 9.42 -13.53
N VAL A 137 0.82 10.47 -14.09
CA VAL A 137 -0.16 10.33 -15.18
C VAL A 137 0.46 9.63 -16.38
N SER A 138 1.66 10.04 -16.80
CA SER A 138 2.39 9.40 -17.89
C SER A 138 2.83 7.97 -17.55
N LYS A 139 3.42 7.75 -16.36
CA LYS A 139 3.88 6.42 -15.93
C LYS A 139 2.75 5.39 -15.91
N PHE A 140 1.52 5.80 -15.59
CA PHE A 140 0.35 4.92 -15.53
C PHE A 140 -0.50 4.94 -16.80
N GLU A 141 -0.06 5.66 -17.86
CA GLU A 141 -0.79 5.80 -19.13
C GLU A 141 -2.22 6.33 -18.94
N LEU A 142 -2.35 7.39 -18.16
CA LEU A 142 -3.62 8.02 -17.81
C LEU A 142 -3.88 9.34 -18.52
N ASP A 143 -3.00 9.73 -19.49
CA ASP A 143 -3.02 11.04 -20.15
C ASP A 143 -4.36 11.38 -20.79
N ASN A 144 -4.96 10.42 -21.49
CA ASN A 144 -6.23 10.58 -22.20
C ASN A 144 -7.46 10.56 -21.28
N LEU A 145 -7.27 10.37 -19.97
CA LEU A 145 -8.35 10.19 -18.97
C LEU A 145 -8.39 11.35 -17.98
N LYS A 146 -7.57 12.38 -18.15
CA LYS A 146 -7.39 13.48 -17.18
C LYS A 146 -8.71 14.16 -16.80
N ASP A 147 -9.58 14.39 -17.77
CA ASP A 147 -10.84 15.10 -17.60
C ASP A 147 -12.05 14.20 -17.32
N ILE A 148 -11.81 12.88 -17.27
CA ILE A 148 -12.85 11.89 -16.97
C ILE A 148 -13.08 11.83 -15.46
N LYS A 149 -14.35 11.97 -15.03
CA LYS A 149 -14.71 11.77 -13.61
C LYS A 149 -14.38 10.33 -13.18
N ALA A 150 -13.81 10.18 -11.98
CA ALA A 150 -13.32 8.90 -11.50
C ALA A 150 -14.40 7.80 -11.44
N LYS A 151 -15.66 8.15 -11.23
CA LYS A 151 -16.78 7.20 -11.27
C LYS A 151 -16.96 6.50 -12.63
N PHE A 152 -16.57 7.14 -13.74
CA PHE A 152 -16.71 6.61 -15.10
C PHE A 152 -15.49 5.82 -15.58
N LEU A 153 -14.40 5.79 -14.81
CA LEU A 153 -13.22 4.98 -15.12
C LEU A 153 -13.54 3.47 -15.01
N SER A 154 -12.89 2.65 -15.84
CA SER A 154 -12.93 1.19 -15.70
C SER A 154 -12.30 0.72 -14.39
N GLY A 155 -12.50 -0.55 -14.01
CA GLY A 155 -11.89 -1.12 -12.79
C GLY A 155 -10.36 -1.00 -12.78
N GLY A 156 -9.72 -1.34 -13.90
CA GLY A 156 -8.26 -1.21 -14.05
C GLY A 156 -7.78 0.24 -14.00
N GLN A 157 -8.49 1.17 -14.65
CA GLN A 157 -8.17 2.61 -14.61
C GLN A 157 -8.33 3.17 -13.20
N LYS A 158 -9.36 2.76 -12.46
CA LYS A 158 -9.53 3.12 -11.03
C LYS A 158 -8.37 2.60 -10.18
N LYS A 159 -7.90 1.37 -10.40
CA LYS A 159 -6.73 0.84 -9.69
C LYS A 159 -5.46 1.61 -10.02
N LYS A 160 -5.20 1.92 -11.31
CA LYS A 160 -4.09 2.80 -11.71
C LYS A 160 -4.15 4.14 -10.98
N LEU A 161 -5.33 4.79 -10.94
CA LEU A 161 -5.52 6.05 -10.23
C LEU A 161 -5.19 5.95 -8.74
N VAL A 162 -5.74 4.94 -8.04
CA VAL A 162 -5.51 4.79 -6.58
C VAL A 162 -4.03 4.53 -6.27
N ILE A 163 -3.35 3.72 -7.09
CA ILE A 163 -1.91 3.51 -6.94
C ILE A 163 -1.15 4.81 -7.19
N ALA A 164 -1.47 5.56 -8.26
CA ALA A 164 -0.86 6.86 -8.52
C ALA A 164 -1.06 7.84 -7.37
N LEU A 165 -2.27 7.92 -6.79
CA LEU A 165 -2.57 8.74 -5.61
C LEU A 165 -1.69 8.36 -4.41
N SER A 166 -1.52 7.06 -4.15
CA SER A 166 -0.68 6.58 -3.05
C SER A 166 0.82 6.88 -3.24
N LEU A 167 1.26 7.03 -4.51
CA LEU A 167 2.65 7.34 -4.87
C LEU A 167 2.98 8.84 -4.83
N LEU A 168 2.00 9.72 -4.69
CA LEU A 168 2.23 11.17 -4.57
C LEU A 168 3.13 11.51 -3.38
N SER A 169 2.98 10.80 -2.26
CA SER A 169 3.77 11.00 -1.04
C SER A 169 5.17 10.39 -1.08
N GLU A 170 5.57 9.75 -2.20
CA GLU A 170 6.83 9.01 -2.34
C GLU A 170 7.05 8.00 -1.21
N PRO A 171 6.17 7.00 -1.11
CA PRO A 171 6.23 6.05 -0.01
C PRO A 171 7.49 5.17 -0.09
N LYS A 172 8.05 4.83 1.08
CA LYS A 172 9.06 3.77 1.22
C LYS A 172 8.44 2.40 1.37
N VAL A 173 7.22 2.37 1.89
CA VAL A 173 6.38 1.17 2.03
C VAL A 173 5.05 1.41 1.35
N LEU A 174 4.66 0.52 0.46
CA LEU A 174 3.37 0.53 -0.22
C LEU A 174 2.58 -0.73 0.15
N LEU A 175 1.41 -0.52 0.74
CA LEU A 175 0.50 -1.59 1.13
C LEU A 175 -0.61 -1.70 0.07
N LEU A 176 -0.79 -2.88 -0.52
CA LEU A 176 -1.77 -3.17 -1.57
C LEU A 176 -2.77 -4.20 -1.06
N ASP A 177 -3.98 -3.73 -0.73
CA ASP A 177 -5.04 -4.58 -0.17
C ASP A 177 -5.95 -5.09 -1.29
N GLU A 178 -5.87 -6.40 -1.59
CA GLU A 178 -6.64 -7.10 -2.64
C GLU A 178 -6.67 -6.33 -3.97
N CYS A 179 -5.50 -5.82 -4.39
CA CYS A 179 -5.40 -4.93 -5.54
C CYS A 179 -5.72 -5.61 -6.89
N PHE A 180 -5.73 -6.94 -6.95
CA PHE A 180 -6.04 -7.72 -8.16
C PHE A 180 -7.48 -8.24 -8.21
N ALA A 181 -8.29 -7.97 -7.19
CA ALA A 181 -9.66 -8.47 -7.12
C ALA A 181 -10.54 -7.89 -8.24
N ALA A 182 -11.35 -8.73 -8.86
CA ALA A 182 -12.32 -8.38 -9.91
C ALA A 182 -11.71 -7.67 -11.15
N LEU A 183 -10.44 -7.95 -11.47
CA LEU A 183 -9.77 -7.45 -12.66
C LEU A 183 -9.58 -8.58 -13.68
N ASP A 184 -9.55 -8.23 -14.97
CA ASP A 184 -9.21 -9.13 -16.05
C ASP A 184 -7.70 -9.48 -16.06
N VAL A 185 -7.34 -10.56 -16.76
CA VAL A 185 -5.98 -11.10 -16.78
C VAL A 185 -4.95 -10.10 -17.34
N LEU A 186 -5.32 -9.29 -18.34
CA LEU A 186 -4.41 -8.32 -18.95
C LEU A 186 -4.12 -7.17 -17.97
N THR A 187 -5.17 -6.67 -17.33
CA THR A 187 -5.03 -5.63 -16.27
C THR A 187 -4.19 -6.14 -15.11
N ILE A 188 -4.36 -7.40 -14.68
CA ILE A 188 -3.53 -7.99 -13.63
C ILE A 188 -2.06 -8.02 -14.03
N LYS A 189 -1.72 -8.51 -15.23
CA LYS A 189 -0.33 -8.56 -15.73
C LYS A 189 0.30 -7.17 -15.74
N MET A 190 -0.39 -6.19 -16.30
CA MET A 190 0.08 -4.81 -16.34
C MET A 190 0.33 -4.25 -14.92
N LEU A 191 -0.57 -4.48 -13.96
CA LEU A 191 -0.36 -4.04 -12.57
C LEU A 191 0.81 -4.77 -11.91
N GLN A 192 1.03 -6.05 -12.21
CA GLN A 192 2.19 -6.80 -11.73
C GLN A 192 3.50 -6.20 -12.26
N GLU A 193 3.56 -5.83 -13.54
CA GLU A 193 4.72 -5.15 -14.14
C GLU A 193 4.99 -3.80 -13.48
N ILE A 194 3.95 -3.00 -13.24
CA ILE A 194 4.06 -1.73 -12.50
C ILE A 194 4.60 -1.98 -11.08
N ILE A 195 4.07 -2.94 -10.36
CA ILE A 195 4.50 -3.27 -8.98
C ILE A 195 5.97 -3.69 -8.97
N VAL A 196 6.38 -4.53 -9.91
CA VAL A 196 7.78 -4.95 -10.04
C VAL A 196 8.68 -3.75 -10.37
N SER A 197 8.27 -2.86 -11.28
CA SER A 197 9.06 -1.66 -11.60
C SER A 197 9.18 -0.71 -10.40
N LEU A 198 8.12 -0.52 -9.63
CA LEU A 198 8.16 0.28 -8.41
C LEU A 198 9.15 -0.27 -7.38
N GLN A 199 9.25 -1.58 -7.25
CA GLN A 199 10.21 -2.21 -6.34
C GLN A 199 11.64 -2.13 -6.89
N SER A 200 11.85 -2.45 -8.17
CA SER A 200 13.21 -2.52 -8.76
C SER A 200 13.84 -1.15 -8.98
N GLU A 201 13.08 -0.19 -9.50
CA GLU A 201 13.57 1.15 -9.86
C GLU A 201 13.58 2.09 -8.65
N ASN A 202 12.49 2.10 -7.87
CA ASN A 202 12.31 3.05 -6.78
C ASN A 202 12.66 2.46 -5.40
N LYS A 203 13.03 1.16 -5.34
CA LYS A 203 13.33 0.41 -4.09
C LYS A 203 12.22 0.49 -3.04
N ILE A 204 10.97 0.64 -3.49
CA ILE A 204 9.81 0.66 -2.61
C ILE A 204 9.61 -0.75 -2.04
N THR A 205 9.43 -0.85 -0.74
CA THR A 205 8.99 -2.11 -0.12
C THR A 205 7.50 -2.26 -0.37
N ILE A 206 7.08 -3.36 -0.96
CA ILE A 206 5.68 -3.59 -1.34
C ILE A 206 5.13 -4.74 -0.52
N CYS A 207 4.00 -4.50 0.14
CA CYS A 207 3.25 -5.51 0.85
C CYS A 207 1.92 -5.73 0.14
N ILE A 208 1.66 -6.96 -0.28
CA ILE A 208 0.44 -7.33 -0.99
C ILE A 208 -0.34 -8.30 -0.11
N CYS A 209 -1.63 -8.06 0.10
CA CYS A 209 -2.51 -9.10 0.61
C CYS A 209 -3.52 -9.51 -0.48
N ASP A 210 -3.71 -10.83 -0.60
CA ASP A 210 -4.69 -11.40 -1.51
C ASP A 210 -5.23 -12.71 -0.90
N HIS A 211 -6.38 -13.17 -1.41
CA HIS A 211 -6.96 -14.46 -1.01
C HIS A 211 -6.48 -15.61 -1.90
N GLN A 212 -5.88 -15.34 -3.07
CA GLN A 212 -5.33 -16.33 -4.01
C GLN A 212 -3.90 -15.97 -4.40
N ALA A 213 -3.04 -16.99 -4.53
CA ALA A 213 -1.74 -16.85 -5.18
C ALA A 213 -1.99 -16.79 -6.71
N ARG A 214 -1.78 -15.64 -7.30
CA ARG A 214 -1.87 -15.42 -8.75
C ARG A 214 -0.53 -15.14 -9.36
#